data_aa27f5bcdadec261bb7409ada2863dd5
#
_entry.id   aa27f5bcdadec261bb7409ada2863dd5
#
_cell.length_a   1.000
_cell.length_b   1.000
_cell.length_c   1.000
_cell.angle_alpha   90.00
_cell.angle_beta   90.00
_cell.angle_gamma   90.00
#
_symmetry.space_group_name_H-M   'P 1'
#
loop_
_entity.id
_entity.type
_entity.pdbx_description
1 polymer ?
#
loop_
_entity_poly.entity_id
_entity_poly.type
_entity_poly.pdbx_seq_one_letter_code
_entity_poly.pdbx_strand_id
1 'polypeptide(L)'
;RGTSLLVQLFWAYYVLPLFGLSLEALVVGVVTLGMNFGAYGAEIVRAGILAVPRGQWEAAYVLNFTPAKRIRRIIIPQIFPIILPPAANLTVELLKATSLVALVTVMDLTFEARQINSITWLSAQCFGTVLVIYYIIARFMLVPFLRWLEVIAARNVGLGDT
;
A
#
# COMPACT_ATOMS: atom_id res chain seq x y z
N ARG A 1 2.47 12.87 5.60
CA ARG A 1 1.52 13.04 4.48
C ARG A 1 1.82 14.29 3.62
N GLY A 2 2.33 15.36 4.18
CA GLY A 2 2.64 16.60 3.47
C GLY A 2 3.97 16.63 2.73
N THR A 3 4.73 15.55 2.71
CA THR A 3 6.06 15.49 2.09
C THR A 3 6.12 14.40 1.01
N SER A 4 6.93 14.65 -0.03
CA SER A 4 7.15 13.68 -1.10
C SER A 4 7.85 12.42 -0.57
N LEU A 5 7.39 11.25 -0.99
CA LEU A 5 8.02 9.97 -0.68
C LEU A 5 9.49 9.94 -1.11
N LEU A 6 9.80 10.50 -2.28
CA LEU A 6 11.17 10.56 -2.81
C LEU A 6 12.08 11.38 -1.88
N VAL A 7 11.59 12.50 -1.37
CA VAL A 7 12.36 13.36 -0.44
C VAL A 7 12.57 12.63 0.89
N GLN A 8 11.55 11.94 1.40
CA GLN A 8 11.68 11.12 2.61
C GLN A 8 12.73 10.01 2.44
N LEU A 9 12.72 9.34 1.27
CA LEU A 9 13.66 8.27 0.95
C LEU A 9 15.11 8.80 0.89
N PHE A 10 15.34 9.93 0.20
CA PHE A 10 16.65 10.55 0.13
C PHE A 10 17.12 11.05 1.49
N TRP A 11 16.24 11.67 2.27
CA TRP A 11 16.59 12.14 3.59
C TRP A 11 17.02 10.97 4.50
N ALA A 12 16.23 9.89 4.52
CA ALA A 12 16.54 8.71 5.32
C ALA A 12 17.84 8.03 4.88
N TYR A 13 18.15 8.02 3.58
CA TYR A 13 19.34 7.34 3.07
C TYR A 13 20.62 8.18 3.18
N TYR A 14 20.56 9.48 2.87
CA TYR A 14 21.76 10.33 2.81
C TYR A 14 21.97 11.15 4.08
N VAL A 15 20.93 11.56 4.77
CA VAL A 15 21.03 12.48 5.91
C VAL A 15 21.09 11.75 7.25
N LEU A 16 20.34 10.65 7.40
CA LEU A 16 20.29 9.89 8.65
C LEU A 16 21.69 9.37 9.10
N PRO A 17 22.58 8.90 8.19
CA PRO A 17 23.94 8.49 8.55
C PRO A 17 24.79 9.62 9.16
N LEU A 18 24.53 10.88 8.83
CA LEU A 18 25.24 12.03 9.41
C LEU A 18 24.97 12.20 10.92
N PHE A 19 23.85 11.64 11.38
CA PHE A 19 23.50 11.58 12.81
C PHE A 19 23.96 10.28 13.50
N GLY A 20 24.82 9.50 12.83
CA GLY A 20 25.35 8.24 13.38
C GLY A 20 24.45 7.01 13.20
N LEU A 21 23.34 7.14 12.46
CA LEU A 21 22.39 6.05 12.18
C LEU A 21 22.53 5.59 10.74
N SER A 22 23.55 4.79 10.43
CA SER A 22 23.72 4.16 9.12
C SER A 22 22.86 2.91 9.02
N LEU A 23 21.84 2.95 8.16
CA LEU A 23 20.98 1.82 7.86
C LEU A 23 21.29 1.28 6.46
N GLU A 24 21.11 -0.03 6.28
CA GLU A 24 21.20 -0.65 4.96
C GLU A 24 20.13 -0.08 4.01
N ALA A 25 20.47 0.08 2.73
CA ALA A 25 19.58 0.67 1.71
C ALA A 25 18.21 -0.02 1.65
N LEU A 26 18.17 -1.35 1.76
CA LEU A 26 16.93 -2.12 1.77
C LEU A 26 16.05 -1.77 2.99
N VAL A 27 16.67 -1.64 4.16
CA VAL A 27 15.96 -1.28 5.41
C VAL A 27 15.39 0.12 5.30
N VAL A 28 16.17 1.08 4.78
CA VAL A 28 15.70 2.45 4.53
C VAL A 28 14.51 2.44 3.59
N GLY A 29 14.59 1.69 2.47
CA GLY A 29 13.50 1.55 1.51
C GLY A 29 12.23 1.00 2.15
N VAL A 30 12.33 -0.13 2.85
CA VAL A 30 11.18 -0.79 3.50
C VAL A 30 10.56 0.09 4.57
N VAL A 31 11.36 0.70 5.44
CA VAL A 31 10.84 1.55 6.52
C VAL A 31 10.17 2.80 5.95
N THR A 32 10.80 3.49 5.00
CA THR A 32 10.25 4.72 4.43
C THR A 32 8.95 4.47 3.66
N LEU A 33 8.93 3.44 2.79
CA LEU A 33 7.72 3.02 2.09
C LEU A 33 6.64 2.58 3.08
N GLY A 34 7.01 1.75 4.07
CA GLY A 34 6.09 1.24 5.09
C GLY A 34 5.45 2.36 5.91
N MET A 35 6.23 3.34 6.36
CA MET A 35 5.70 4.50 7.10
C MET A 35 4.79 5.37 6.24
N ASN A 36 5.20 5.66 5.01
CA ASN A 36 4.42 6.49 4.09
C ASN A 36 3.09 5.84 3.72
N PHE A 37 3.13 4.62 3.20
CA PHE A 37 1.91 3.87 2.81
C PHE A 37 1.09 3.41 4.01
N GLY A 38 1.72 3.14 5.16
CA GLY A 38 1.03 2.88 6.42
C GLY A 38 0.18 4.06 6.88
N ALA A 39 0.67 5.29 6.72
CA ALA A 39 -0.10 6.49 7.03
C ALA A 39 -1.33 6.66 6.12
N TYR A 40 -1.22 6.33 4.82
CA TYR A 40 -2.38 6.27 3.91
C TYR A 40 -3.34 5.14 4.27
N GLY A 41 -2.82 3.95 4.59
CA GLY A 41 -3.62 2.82 5.03
C GLY A 41 -4.42 3.10 6.31
N ALA A 42 -3.80 3.77 7.28
CA ALA A 42 -4.49 4.19 8.49
C ALA A 42 -5.68 5.12 8.21
N GLU A 43 -5.56 6.00 7.23
CA GLU A 43 -6.65 6.90 6.83
C GLU A 43 -7.78 6.18 6.10
N ILE A 44 -7.44 5.16 5.29
CA ILE A 44 -8.46 4.30 4.66
C ILE A 44 -9.27 3.58 5.74
N VAL A 45 -8.61 3.02 6.74
CA VAL A 45 -9.29 2.35 7.87
C VAL A 45 -10.14 3.35 8.66
N ARG A 46 -9.61 4.53 8.94
CA ARG A 46 -10.36 5.60 9.62
C ARG A 46 -11.62 6.00 8.86
N ALA A 47 -11.50 6.20 7.53
CA ALA A 47 -12.64 6.51 6.68
C ALA A 47 -13.69 5.40 6.69
N GLY A 48 -13.26 4.14 6.65
CA GLY A 48 -14.14 2.97 6.77
C GLY A 48 -14.92 2.95 8.10
N ILE A 49 -14.25 3.24 9.22
CA ILE A 49 -14.90 3.29 10.53
C ILE A 49 -15.95 4.42 10.59
N LEU A 50 -15.62 5.58 10.01
CA LEU A 50 -16.55 6.73 9.98
C LEU A 50 -17.74 6.51 9.03
N ALA A 51 -17.62 5.62 8.05
CA ALA A 51 -18.70 5.27 7.12
C ALA A 51 -19.78 4.40 7.77
N VAL A 52 -19.51 3.76 8.92
CA VAL A 52 -20.51 2.94 9.62
C VAL A 52 -21.61 3.83 10.22
N PRO A 53 -22.89 3.59 9.90
CA PRO A 53 -24.01 4.38 10.42
C PRO A 53 -24.04 4.42 11.95
N ARG A 54 -24.34 5.57 12.51
CA ARG A 54 -24.42 5.77 13.98
C ARG A 54 -25.37 4.81 14.67
N GLY A 55 -26.50 4.48 14.03
CA GLY A 55 -27.47 3.51 14.56
C GLY A 55 -26.86 2.13 14.84
N GLN A 56 -25.84 1.70 14.11
CA GLN A 56 -25.14 0.43 14.38
C GLN A 56 -24.35 0.49 15.70
N TRP A 57 -23.76 1.66 15.98
CA TRP A 57 -23.04 1.90 17.23
C TRP A 57 -24.00 1.99 18.43
N GLU A 58 -25.14 2.65 18.24
CA GLU A 58 -26.18 2.81 19.26
C GLU A 58 -26.86 1.46 19.57
N ALA A 59 -27.23 0.69 18.55
CA ALA A 59 -27.80 -0.65 18.71
C ALA A 59 -26.83 -1.57 19.48
N ALA A 60 -25.55 -1.53 19.17
CA ALA A 60 -24.53 -2.31 19.87
C ALA A 60 -24.37 -1.87 21.34
N TYR A 61 -24.59 -0.61 21.63
CA TYR A 61 -24.58 -0.07 22.99
C TYR A 61 -25.80 -0.57 23.78
N VAL A 62 -27.00 -0.48 23.20
CA VAL A 62 -28.25 -0.97 23.84
C VAL A 62 -28.18 -2.46 24.15
N LEU A 63 -27.55 -3.26 23.28
CA LEU A 63 -27.30 -4.69 23.50
C LEU A 63 -26.19 -4.98 24.54
N ASN A 64 -25.69 -3.96 25.21
CA ASN A 64 -24.68 -4.05 26.26
C ASN A 64 -23.38 -4.74 25.82
N PHE A 65 -23.00 -4.59 24.53
CA PHE A 65 -21.74 -5.14 24.04
C PHE A 65 -20.55 -4.37 24.58
N THR A 66 -19.56 -5.09 25.07
CA THR A 66 -18.26 -4.50 25.43
C THR A 66 -17.61 -3.81 24.21
N PRO A 67 -16.79 -2.76 24.37
CA PRO A 67 -16.14 -2.06 23.25
C PRO A 67 -15.42 -3.01 22.28
N ALA A 68 -14.67 -3.97 22.82
CA ALA A 68 -13.96 -4.95 22.01
C ALA A 68 -14.91 -5.86 21.19
N LYS A 69 -16.02 -6.31 21.81
CA LYS A 69 -17.03 -7.15 21.14
C LYS A 69 -17.77 -6.37 20.04
N ARG A 70 -18.06 -5.09 20.29
CA ARG A 70 -18.68 -4.17 19.34
C ARG A 70 -17.81 -4.00 18.10
N ILE A 71 -16.52 -3.66 18.28
CA ILE A 71 -15.60 -3.49 17.18
C ILE A 71 -15.44 -4.79 16.40
N ARG A 72 -15.15 -5.91 17.07
CA ARG A 72 -14.81 -7.18 16.39
C ARG A 72 -16.00 -7.83 15.69
N ARG A 73 -17.22 -7.77 16.26
CA ARG A 73 -18.39 -8.49 15.74
C ARG A 73 -19.31 -7.66 14.87
N ILE A 74 -19.31 -6.34 15.02
CA ILE A 74 -20.24 -5.46 14.30
C ILE A 74 -19.49 -4.56 13.34
N ILE A 75 -18.47 -3.84 13.81
CA ILE A 75 -17.82 -2.79 13.03
C ILE A 75 -16.85 -3.39 12.00
N ILE A 76 -15.90 -4.23 12.43
CA ILE A 76 -14.90 -4.80 11.52
C ILE A 76 -15.53 -5.53 10.32
N PRO A 77 -16.54 -6.39 10.48
CA PRO A 77 -17.15 -7.06 9.33
C PRO A 77 -17.77 -6.07 8.33
N GLN A 78 -18.36 -4.97 8.81
CA GLN A 78 -19.00 -3.97 7.95
C GLN A 78 -18.00 -3.07 7.24
N ILE A 79 -16.89 -2.68 7.90
CA ILE A 79 -15.89 -1.81 7.28
C ILE A 79 -15.01 -2.56 6.27
N PHE A 80 -14.85 -3.87 6.42
CA PHE A 80 -13.93 -4.65 5.59
C PHE A 80 -14.23 -4.50 4.08
N PRO A 81 -15.45 -4.67 3.58
CA PRO A 81 -15.77 -4.44 2.17
C PRO A 81 -15.63 -2.97 1.75
N ILE A 82 -15.80 -2.02 2.68
CA ILE A 82 -15.68 -0.58 2.39
C ILE A 82 -14.21 -0.16 2.21
N ILE A 83 -13.31 -0.71 3.02
CA ILE A 83 -11.89 -0.35 2.97
C ILE A 83 -11.12 -1.11 1.88
N LEU A 84 -11.61 -2.23 1.41
CA LEU A 84 -10.89 -3.12 0.51
C LEU A 84 -10.61 -2.49 -0.88
N PRO A 85 -11.56 -1.82 -1.56
CA PRO A 85 -11.28 -1.15 -2.83
C PRO A 85 -10.21 -0.05 -2.74
N PRO A 86 -10.27 0.91 -1.80
CA PRO A 86 -9.20 1.90 -1.65
C PRO A 86 -7.87 1.28 -1.19
N ALA A 87 -7.89 0.21 -0.39
CA ALA A 87 -6.68 -0.51 -0.01
C ALA A 87 -6.05 -1.23 -1.22
N ALA A 88 -6.86 -1.77 -2.13
CA ALA A 88 -6.40 -2.36 -3.37
C ALA A 88 -5.68 -1.32 -4.25
N ASN A 89 -6.25 -0.13 -4.42
CA ASN A 89 -5.62 0.97 -5.15
C ASN A 89 -4.29 1.37 -4.50
N LEU A 90 -4.26 1.52 -3.16
CA LEU A 90 -3.05 1.83 -2.41
C LEU A 90 -1.95 0.78 -2.62
N THR A 91 -2.31 -0.49 -2.72
CA THR A 91 -1.37 -1.59 -2.97
C THR A 91 -0.76 -1.50 -4.39
N VAL A 92 -1.56 -1.12 -5.40
CA VAL A 92 -1.05 -0.87 -6.76
C VAL A 92 -0.12 0.34 -6.78
N GLU A 93 -0.42 1.40 -6.04
CA GLU A 93 0.46 2.57 -5.89
C GLU A 93 1.76 2.19 -5.18
N LEU A 94 1.70 1.38 -4.12
CA LEU A 94 2.89 0.86 -3.44
C LEU A 94 3.79 0.08 -4.42
N LEU A 95 3.22 -0.81 -5.24
CA LEU A 95 3.99 -1.55 -6.25
C LEU A 95 4.74 -0.61 -7.19
N LYS A 96 4.09 0.46 -7.67
CA LYS A 96 4.75 1.46 -8.52
C LYS A 96 5.82 2.24 -7.77
N ALA A 97 5.57 2.57 -6.50
CA ALA A 97 6.49 3.32 -5.66
C ALA A 97 7.75 2.53 -5.30
N THR A 98 7.72 1.18 -5.34
CA THR A 98 8.93 0.38 -5.13
C THR A 98 10.03 0.68 -6.13
N SER A 99 9.70 1.12 -7.36
CA SER A 99 10.70 1.52 -8.35
C SER A 99 11.58 2.70 -7.90
N LEU A 100 11.13 3.52 -6.95
CA LEU A 100 11.89 4.64 -6.41
C LEU A 100 13.08 4.20 -5.53
N VAL A 101 13.04 2.99 -4.98
CA VAL A 101 14.13 2.48 -4.12
C VAL A 101 15.41 2.23 -4.92
N ALA A 102 15.31 2.09 -6.24
CA ALA A 102 16.47 2.04 -7.15
C ALA A 102 17.36 3.30 -7.04
N LEU A 103 16.78 4.43 -6.61
CA LEU A 103 17.50 5.69 -6.45
C LEU A 103 18.38 5.74 -5.18
N VAL A 104 18.12 4.83 -4.24
CA VAL A 104 18.91 4.64 -3.02
C VAL A 104 19.67 3.31 -3.04
N THR A 105 20.09 2.88 -4.24
CA THR A 105 20.95 1.71 -4.46
C THR A 105 20.36 0.35 -4.07
N VAL A 106 19.06 0.24 -3.87
CA VAL A 106 18.41 -1.06 -3.72
C VAL A 106 18.35 -1.76 -5.06
N MET A 107 18.86 -2.98 -5.13
CA MET A 107 18.87 -3.80 -6.35
C MET A 107 17.47 -4.32 -6.65
N ASP A 108 16.68 -3.52 -7.35
CA ASP A 108 15.37 -3.89 -7.88
C ASP A 108 15.40 -3.94 -9.41
N LEU A 109 14.25 -4.24 -10.02
CA LEU A 109 14.13 -4.32 -11.50
C LEU A 109 14.56 -3.01 -12.19
N THR A 110 14.26 -1.85 -11.58
CA THR A 110 14.60 -0.54 -12.12
C THR A 110 16.10 -0.26 -12.00
N PHE A 111 16.72 -0.70 -10.91
CA PHE A 111 18.15 -0.60 -10.70
C PHE A 111 18.93 -1.41 -11.74
N GLU A 112 18.54 -2.66 -11.98
CA GLU A 112 19.15 -3.53 -12.99
C GLU A 112 19.01 -2.94 -14.40
N ALA A 113 17.84 -2.41 -14.74
CA ALA A 113 17.65 -1.74 -16.02
C ALA A 113 18.55 -0.51 -16.18
N ARG A 114 18.78 0.26 -15.11
CA ARG A 114 19.74 1.38 -15.15
C ARG A 114 21.17 0.92 -15.34
N GLN A 115 21.59 -0.18 -14.71
CA GLN A 115 22.92 -0.76 -14.91
C GLN A 115 23.11 -1.21 -16.36
N ILE A 116 22.16 -1.97 -16.92
CA ILE A 116 22.22 -2.41 -18.32
C ILE A 116 22.26 -1.20 -19.26
N ASN A 117 21.41 -0.19 -19.00
CA ASN A 117 21.40 1.03 -19.81
C ASN A 117 22.71 1.81 -19.76
N SER A 118 23.43 1.82 -18.62
CA SER A 118 24.71 2.52 -18.50
C SER A 118 25.81 1.91 -19.37
N ILE A 119 25.69 0.63 -19.72
CA ILE A 119 26.65 -0.10 -20.56
C ILE A 119 26.19 -0.08 -22.03
N THR A 120 24.90 -0.28 -22.29
CA THR A 120 24.37 -0.50 -23.64
C THR A 120 23.86 0.76 -24.32
N TRP A 121 23.53 1.81 -23.55
CA TRP A 121 22.92 3.06 -24.03
C TRP A 121 21.55 2.87 -24.74
N LEU A 122 20.90 1.70 -24.53
CA LEU A 122 19.62 1.35 -25.12
C LEU A 122 18.45 1.73 -24.19
N SER A 123 18.33 3.03 -23.87
CA SER A 123 17.37 3.53 -22.87
C SER A 123 15.92 3.14 -23.15
N ALA A 124 15.49 3.23 -24.42
CA ALA A 124 14.11 2.89 -24.80
C ALA A 124 13.77 1.42 -24.53
N GLN A 125 14.71 0.50 -24.85
CA GLN A 125 14.52 -0.94 -24.62
C GLN A 125 14.58 -1.28 -23.14
N CYS A 126 15.57 -0.76 -22.39
CA CYS A 126 15.75 -1.05 -20.97
C CYS A 126 14.53 -0.57 -20.16
N PHE A 127 14.18 0.70 -20.25
CA PHE A 127 13.07 1.24 -19.47
C PHE A 127 11.70 0.84 -20.03
N GLY A 128 11.58 0.62 -21.33
CA GLY A 128 10.38 0.05 -21.94
C GLY A 128 10.07 -1.36 -21.43
N THR A 129 11.10 -2.21 -21.28
CA THR A 129 10.95 -3.55 -20.71
C THR A 129 10.49 -3.49 -19.25
N VAL A 130 11.09 -2.61 -18.43
CA VAL A 130 10.67 -2.38 -17.04
C VAL A 130 9.20 -1.97 -16.97
N LEU A 131 8.79 -1.02 -17.81
CA LEU A 131 7.40 -0.55 -17.86
C LEU A 131 6.43 -1.70 -18.18
N VAL A 132 6.77 -2.52 -19.18
CA VAL A 132 5.94 -3.69 -19.56
C VAL A 132 5.88 -4.69 -18.41
N ILE A 133 6.98 -5.00 -17.74
CA ILE A 133 7.02 -5.94 -16.61
C ILE A 133 6.15 -5.43 -15.46
N TYR A 134 6.31 -4.16 -15.03
CA TYR A 134 5.47 -3.58 -13.98
C TYR A 134 3.99 -3.58 -14.37
N TYR A 135 3.67 -3.30 -15.64
CA TYR A 135 2.30 -3.35 -16.13
C TYR A 135 1.72 -4.76 -16.06
N ILE A 136 2.47 -5.77 -16.48
CA ILE A 136 2.05 -7.17 -16.43
C ILE A 136 1.82 -7.62 -14.99
N ILE A 137 2.75 -7.33 -14.07
CA ILE A 137 2.61 -7.67 -12.65
C ILE A 137 1.37 -6.99 -12.06
N ALA A 138 1.22 -5.69 -12.28
CA ALA A 138 0.08 -4.94 -11.75
C ALA A 138 -1.25 -5.46 -12.33
N ARG A 139 -1.34 -5.63 -13.66
CA ARG A 139 -2.59 -5.91 -14.39
C ARG A 139 -3.04 -7.35 -14.28
N PHE A 140 -2.09 -8.32 -14.35
CA PHE A 140 -2.41 -9.74 -14.43
C PHE A 140 -2.21 -10.49 -13.11
N MET A 141 -1.40 -10.00 -12.19
CA MET A 141 -1.20 -10.63 -10.89
C MET A 141 -1.91 -9.87 -9.78
N LEU A 142 -1.59 -8.59 -9.61
CA LEU A 142 -2.04 -7.84 -8.43
C LEU A 142 -3.53 -7.47 -8.51
N VAL A 143 -3.99 -6.88 -9.60
CA VAL A 143 -5.38 -6.44 -9.75
C VAL A 143 -6.39 -7.61 -9.69
N PRO A 144 -6.19 -8.75 -10.38
CA PRO A 144 -7.11 -9.89 -10.25
C PRO A 144 -7.14 -10.49 -8.85
N PHE A 145 -5.98 -10.57 -8.19
CA PHE A 145 -5.88 -11.05 -6.81
C PHE A 145 -6.65 -10.16 -5.85
N LEU A 146 -6.50 -8.84 -5.96
CA LEU A 146 -7.20 -7.87 -5.12
C LEU A 146 -8.72 -7.90 -5.37
N ARG A 147 -9.15 -7.97 -6.63
CA ARG A 147 -10.58 -8.14 -6.97
C ARG A 147 -11.17 -9.43 -6.43
N TRP A 148 -10.41 -10.51 -6.48
CA TRP A 148 -10.84 -11.78 -5.88
C TRP A 148 -11.06 -11.64 -4.37
N LEU A 149 -10.18 -10.94 -3.65
CA LEU A 149 -10.36 -10.62 -2.24
C LEU A 149 -11.61 -9.75 -1.99
N GLU A 150 -11.86 -8.74 -2.86
CA GLU A 150 -13.06 -7.90 -2.79
C GLU A 150 -14.35 -8.72 -2.91
N VAL A 151 -14.40 -9.64 -3.87
CA VAL A 151 -15.57 -10.51 -4.08
C VAL A 151 -15.81 -11.42 -2.87
N ILE A 152 -14.76 -12.01 -2.30
CA ILE A 152 -14.88 -12.85 -1.09
C ILE A 152 -15.39 -12.01 0.08
N ALA A 153 -14.86 -10.82 0.25
CA ALA A 153 -15.25 -9.92 1.34
C ALA A 153 -16.73 -9.49 1.22
N ALA A 154 -17.16 -9.12 0.02
CA ALA A 154 -18.55 -8.73 -0.25
C ALA A 154 -19.55 -9.88 0.01
N ARG A 155 -19.21 -11.11 -0.38
CA ARG A 155 -20.05 -12.30 -0.13
C ARG A 155 -20.24 -12.58 1.36
N ASN A 156 -19.21 -12.41 2.17
CA ASN A 156 -19.26 -12.69 3.61
C ASN A 156 -20.11 -11.69 4.41
N VAL A 157 -20.46 -10.54 3.82
CA VAL A 157 -21.26 -9.48 4.48
C VAL A 157 -22.69 -9.38 3.93
N GLY A 158 -23.08 -10.28 3.00
CA GLY A 158 -24.42 -10.28 2.44
C GLY A 158 -24.74 -9.13 1.47
N LEU A 159 -23.73 -8.44 0.97
CA LEU A 159 -23.84 -7.36 -0.03
C LEU A 159 -23.68 -7.88 -1.47
N GLY A 160 -23.76 -9.19 -1.67
CA GLY A 160 -23.46 -9.84 -2.94
C GLY A 160 -24.63 -10.00 -3.93
N ASP A 161 -25.80 -9.43 -3.67
CA ASP A 161 -27.00 -9.60 -4.50
C ASP A 161 -27.64 -8.23 -4.86
N THR A 162 -26.87 -7.32 -5.42
CA THR A 162 -27.43 -6.17 -6.18
C THR A 162 -26.59 -5.88 -7.41
#